data_f291f964fb26ac8b93cecdefb1e8a5b1
#
_entry.id   f291f964fb26ac8b93cecdefb1e8a5b1
#
_cell.length_a   1.000
_cell.length_b   1.000
_cell.length_c   1.000
_cell.angle_alpha   90.00
_cell.angle_beta   90.00
_cell.angle_gamma   90.00
#
_symmetry.space_group_name_H-M   'P 1'
#
loop_
_entity.id
_entity.type
_entity.pdbx_description
1 polymer ?
#
loop_
_entity_poly.entity_id
_entity_poly.type
_entity_poly.pdbx_seq_one_letter_code
_entity_poly.pdbx_strand_id
1 'polypeptide(L)'
;MMKLWGRKKAANGAADAQQDETSQEFGLGSNLELTHVGPYEILAPIGKGGFGTVYKAIDRAKDSTVAIKVLSREYDLDRKRRKRDYLGREILIASALRHECIIRYQKDIIEQDDIEGHVRRCLIMEFIDGNDLRYYIKERVLTIQQMINIWTRLCHGLDFLHQKQIVHRDVTPGNFLFSRDLTKVKICDFGLSKSSASWRTRWIREGGGTRPYMSPEQIANKGKGLDARSDIFSFGIVMYELLAGRHPCEGKDAKEIMRQLRSKKYKFKPPSKYNSAVPSQIDRVVLKALRRNADRRYQSITEMLLDLTRYTESRI
;
A
#
# COMPACT_ATOMS: atom_id res chain seq x y z
N MET A 1 -48.68 24.72 -35.99
CA MET A 1 -49.71 23.88 -35.35
C MET A 1 -48.99 23.00 -34.32
N MET A 2 -48.97 23.41 -33.02
CA MET A 2 -49.85 22.92 -31.95
C MET A 2 -49.81 21.39 -31.83
N LYS A 3 -49.39 20.77 -30.72
CA LYS A 3 -49.73 20.81 -29.29
C LYS A 3 -48.66 20.03 -28.55
N LEU A 4 -47.93 20.44 -27.51
CA LEU A 4 -48.24 20.56 -26.08
C LEU A 4 -49.03 19.40 -25.45
N TRP A 5 -48.38 18.86 -24.43
CA TRP A 5 -48.78 18.26 -23.13
C TRP A 5 -47.88 17.05 -22.83
N GLY A 6 -47.16 16.92 -21.76
CA GLY A 6 -47.29 17.41 -20.39
C GLY A 6 -47.42 16.24 -19.43
N ARG A 7 -46.46 16.03 -18.54
CA ARG A 7 -46.61 15.85 -17.13
C ARG A 7 -45.49 15.03 -16.45
N LYS A 8 -44.96 15.68 -15.47
CA LYS A 8 -44.15 15.19 -14.36
C LYS A 8 -44.60 13.82 -13.79
N LYS A 9 -43.65 12.96 -13.43
CA LYS A 9 -43.65 12.17 -12.19
C LYS A 9 -42.22 12.01 -11.67
N ALA A 10 -41.98 12.63 -10.63
CA ALA A 10 -41.39 12.39 -9.33
C ALA A 10 -40.22 11.38 -9.26
N ALA A 11 -39.16 11.93 -8.69
CA ALA A 11 -38.00 11.25 -8.13
C ALA A 11 -38.41 10.26 -7.01
N ASN A 12 -37.79 9.11 -7.02
CA ASN A 12 -37.30 8.35 -5.85
C ASN A 12 -36.80 7.00 -6.38
N GLY A 13 -35.54 6.67 -6.08
CA GLY A 13 -34.99 5.36 -6.41
C GLY A 13 -33.58 5.40 -6.99
N ALA A 14 -32.64 6.07 -6.35
CA ALA A 14 -31.23 6.04 -6.70
C ALA A 14 -30.37 5.97 -5.45
N ALA A 15 -30.56 4.91 -4.65
CA ALA A 15 -29.74 4.65 -3.46
C ALA A 15 -29.27 3.19 -3.31
N ASP A 16 -29.70 2.25 -4.15
CA ASP A 16 -29.41 0.81 -3.93
C ASP A 16 -28.63 0.10 -5.05
N ALA A 17 -28.08 0.82 -6.02
CA ALA A 17 -27.40 0.18 -7.15
C ALA A 17 -25.86 0.26 -7.16
N GLN A 18 -25.21 0.70 -6.07
CA GLN A 18 -23.73 0.84 -6.02
C GLN A 18 -23.01 -0.20 -5.14
N GLN A 19 -23.68 -1.23 -4.65
CA GLN A 19 -23.06 -2.25 -3.80
C GLN A 19 -22.44 -3.45 -4.54
N ASP A 20 -22.61 -3.57 -5.87
CA ASP A 20 -22.28 -4.81 -6.60
C ASP A 20 -21.08 -4.75 -7.54
N GLU A 21 -20.49 -3.58 -7.80
CA GLU A 21 -19.37 -3.48 -8.77
C GLU A 21 -18.00 -3.90 -8.23
N THR A 22 -17.79 -3.88 -6.92
CA THR A 22 -16.52 -4.33 -6.31
C THR A 22 -16.38 -5.85 -6.24
N SER A 23 -17.47 -6.58 -6.33
CA SER A 23 -17.49 -8.05 -6.31
C SER A 23 -17.14 -8.68 -7.65
N GLN A 24 -17.29 -7.96 -8.77
CA GLN A 24 -17.02 -8.48 -10.12
C GLN A 24 -15.54 -8.38 -10.56
N GLU A 25 -14.73 -7.47 -9.97
CA GLU A 25 -13.31 -7.33 -10.35
C GLU A 25 -12.41 -8.46 -9.80
N PHE A 26 -12.85 -9.24 -8.82
CA PHE A 26 -12.01 -10.28 -8.21
C PHE A 26 -12.29 -11.70 -8.69
N GLY A 27 -13.26 -11.94 -9.58
CA GLY A 27 -13.51 -13.25 -10.20
C GLY A 27 -13.62 -14.41 -9.19
N LEU A 28 -14.09 -14.17 -7.99
CA LEU A 28 -14.11 -15.11 -6.89
C LEU A 28 -15.50 -15.75 -6.77
N GLY A 29 -15.74 -16.76 -7.61
CA GLY A 29 -16.80 -17.75 -7.32
C GLY A 29 -16.55 -18.39 -5.95
N SER A 30 -17.52 -18.35 -5.13
CA SER A 30 -17.95 -18.97 -3.88
C SER A 30 -17.12 -20.08 -3.18
N ASN A 31 -15.78 -20.10 -3.22
CA ASN A 31 -15.00 -21.00 -2.37
C ASN A 31 -14.11 -20.19 -1.44
N LEU A 32 -14.68 -19.69 -0.33
CA LEU A 32 -13.90 -19.16 0.78
C LEU A 32 -13.04 -20.29 1.36
N GLU A 33 -11.71 -20.11 1.38
CA GLU A 33 -10.79 -21.07 2.03
C GLU A 33 -11.06 -21.21 3.54
N LEU A 34 -11.72 -20.21 4.14
CA LEU A 34 -12.07 -20.13 5.56
C LEU A 34 -13.44 -19.47 5.70
N THR A 35 -14.29 -20.00 6.58
CA THR A 35 -15.57 -19.37 6.98
C THR A 35 -15.43 -18.55 8.26
N HIS A 36 -14.50 -18.94 9.13
CA HIS A 36 -14.22 -18.30 10.40
C HIS A 36 -12.72 -18.25 10.67
N VAL A 37 -12.29 -17.29 11.48
CA VAL A 37 -10.95 -17.22 12.09
C VAL A 37 -11.15 -16.86 13.57
N GLY A 38 -10.99 -17.85 14.43
CA GLY A 38 -11.35 -17.68 15.86
C GLY A 38 -12.79 -17.13 16.02
N PRO A 39 -12.99 -16.00 16.72
CA PRO A 39 -14.32 -15.43 16.93
C PRO A 39 -14.86 -14.59 15.74
N TYR A 40 -14.07 -14.48 14.66
CA TYR A 40 -14.40 -13.63 13.51
C TYR A 40 -15.05 -14.43 12.40
N GLU A 41 -16.23 -14.01 11.96
CA GLU A 41 -16.90 -14.54 10.76
C GLU A 41 -16.37 -13.86 9.52
N ILE A 42 -15.90 -14.63 8.54
CA ILE A 42 -15.40 -14.14 7.26
C ILE A 42 -16.60 -13.73 6.38
N LEU A 43 -16.55 -12.51 5.86
CA LEU A 43 -17.60 -11.96 5.00
C LEU A 43 -17.23 -12.05 3.52
N ALA A 44 -16.05 -11.56 3.16
CA ALA A 44 -15.59 -11.51 1.77
C ALA A 44 -14.07 -11.33 1.69
N PRO A 45 -13.41 -11.82 0.63
CA PRO A 45 -12.04 -11.42 0.31
C PRO A 45 -12.03 -9.98 -0.19
N ILE A 46 -11.05 -9.19 0.28
CA ILE A 46 -10.88 -7.77 -0.08
C ILE A 46 -9.51 -7.47 -0.70
N GLY A 47 -8.62 -8.46 -0.72
CA GLY A 47 -7.31 -8.32 -1.34
C GLY A 47 -6.58 -9.64 -1.40
N LYS A 48 -5.80 -9.85 -2.48
CA LYS A 48 -4.94 -11.02 -2.65
C LYS A 48 -3.55 -10.55 -3.07
N GLY A 49 -2.52 -11.07 -2.43
CA GLY A 49 -1.14 -10.76 -2.73
C GLY A 49 -0.20 -11.94 -2.48
N GLY A 50 1.08 -11.77 -2.77
CA GLY A 50 2.09 -12.83 -2.62
C GLY A 50 2.27 -13.35 -1.19
N PHE A 51 1.81 -12.61 -0.18
CA PHE A 51 1.90 -12.98 1.24
C PHE A 51 0.63 -13.60 1.80
N GLY A 52 -0.43 -13.68 1.00
CA GLY A 52 -1.71 -14.24 1.43
C GLY A 52 -2.92 -13.44 0.94
N THR A 53 -4.08 -13.79 1.45
CA THR A 53 -5.36 -13.16 1.14
C THR A 53 -5.84 -12.36 2.33
N VAL A 54 -6.37 -11.15 2.08
CA VAL A 54 -6.99 -10.31 3.10
C VAL A 54 -8.51 -10.43 2.97
N TYR A 55 -9.17 -10.68 4.09
CA TYR A 55 -10.62 -10.81 4.17
C TYR A 55 -11.22 -9.72 5.04
N LYS A 56 -12.39 -9.24 4.66
CA LYS A 56 -13.30 -8.52 5.55
C LYS A 56 -13.99 -9.53 6.46
N ALA A 57 -14.02 -9.25 7.75
CA ALA A 57 -14.64 -10.12 8.74
C ALA A 57 -15.37 -9.30 9.82
N ILE A 58 -16.25 -9.92 10.56
CA ILE A 58 -17.00 -9.31 11.65
C ILE A 58 -16.76 -10.04 12.98
N ASP A 59 -16.50 -9.27 14.02
CA ASP A 59 -16.54 -9.71 15.41
C ASP A 59 -17.99 -9.56 15.89
N ARG A 60 -18.77 -10.65 15.90
CA ARG A 60 -20.18 -10.63 16.30
C ARG A 60 -20.39 -10.20 17.75
N ALA A 61 -19.43 -10.49 18.63
CA ALA A 61 -19.53 -10.12 20.04
C ALA A 61 -19.39 -8.62 20.28
N LYS A 62 -18.63 -7.93 19.42
CA LYS A 62 -18.35 -6.49 19.53
C LYS A 62 -19.07 -5.66 18.47
N ASP A 63 -19.81 -6.30 17.57
CA ASP A 63 -20.41 -5.67 16.38
C ASP A 63 -19.41 -4.78 15.63
N SER A 64 -18.22 -5.30 15.42
CA SER A 64 -17.14 -4.53 14.79
C SER A 64 -16.53 -5.25 13.60
N THR A 65 -16.31 -4.49 12.52
CA THR A 65 -15.64 -5.00 11.32
C THR A 65 -14.14 -4.94 11.47
N VAL A 66 -13.46 -6.03 11.06
CA VAL A 66 -12.01 -6.16 11.04
C VAL A 66 -11.52 -6.62 9.66
N ALA A 67 -10.25 -6.42 9.38
CA ALA A 67 -9.57 -7.06 8.27
C ALA A 67 -8.70 -8.21 8.79
N ILE A 68 -8.72 -9.34 8.10
CA ILE A 68 -7.94 -10.52 8.47
C ILE A 68 -7.04 -10.91 7.30
N LYS A 69 -5.73 -10.87 7.52
CA LYS A 69 -4.75 -11.34 6.56
C LYS A 69 -4.40 -12.80 6.86
N VAL A 70 -4.87 -13.68 5.99
CA VAL A 70 -4.54 -15.12 6.02
C VAL A 70 -3.26 -15.32 5.22
N LEU A 71 -2.20 -15.75 5.87
CA LEU A 71 -0.89 -15.91 5.23
C LEU A 71 -0.88 -17.08 4.26
N SER A 72 -0.10 -16.99 3.19
CA SER A 72 0.04 -18.08 2.21
C SER A 72 0.70 -19.32 2.85
N ARG A 73 0.30 -20.53 2.39
CA ARG A 73 0.80 -21.83 2.90
C ARG A 73 2.32 -21.93 2.93
N GLU A 74 3.01 -21.29 2.00
CA GLU A 74 4.47 -21.32 1.94
C GLU A 74 5.13 -20.60 3.13
N TYR A 75 4.43 -19.67 3.80
CA TYR A 75 4.86 -19.10 5.05
C TYR A 75 4.75 -20.09 6.22
N ASP A 76 3.82 -21.03 6.12
CA ASP A 76 3.56 -22.03 7.16
C ASP A 76 4.46 -23.25 7.04
N LEU A 77 4.88 -23.61 5.82
CA LEU A 77 5.67 -24.81 5.55
C LEU A 77 7.15 -24.74 5.93
N ASP A 78 7.70 -23.56 6.21
CA ASP A 78 9.12 -23.43 6.56
C ASP A 78 9.38 -23.78 8.04
N ARG A 79 9.23 -25.09 8.38
CA ARG A 79 9.49 -25.65 9.73
C ARG A 79 10.88 -25.31 10.26
N LYS A 80 11.89 -25.08 9.41
CA LYS A 80 13.24 -24.65 9.81
C LYS A 80 13.24 -23.20 10.32
N ARG A 81 12.34 -22.35 9.84
CA ARG A 81 12.15 -20.98 10.31
C ARG A 81 11.33 -20.89 11.59
N ARG A 82 10.48 -21.90 11.91
CA ARG A 82 9.74 -21.97 13.18
C ARG A 82 10.64 -21.96 14.43
N LYS A 83 11.91 -22.35 14.33
CA LYS A 83 12.87 -22.25 15.46
C LYS A 83 13.14 -20.81 15.90
N ARG A 84 12.85 -19.80 15.06
CA ARG A 84 12.85 -18.38 15.44
C ARG A 84 11.54 -17.78 14.90
N ASP A 85 10.57 -17.58 15.78
CA ASP A 85 9.29 -16.96 15.42
C ASP A 85 9.50 -15.46 15.11
N TYR A 86 10.08 -15.20 13.94
CA TYR A 86 10.28 -13.82 13.47
C TYR A 86 8.95 -13.10 13.25
N LEU A 87 7.94 -13.81 12.75
CA LEU A 87 6.63 -13.23 12.49
C LEU A 87 5.93 -12.80 13.78
N GLY A 88 5.93 -13.66 14.81
CA GLY A 88 5.35 -13.31 16.11
C GLY A 88 6.00 -12.07 16.72
N ARG A 89 7.34 -11.94 16.61
CA ARG A 89 8.03 -10.74 17.06
C ARG A 89 7.68 -9.49 16.25
N GLU A 90 7.60 -9.61 14.93
CA GLU A 90 7.22 -8.50 14.06
C GLU A 90 5.79 -8.03 14.32
N ILE A 91 4.85 -8.96 14.52
CA ILE A 91 3.47 -8.63 14.89
C ILE A 91 3.40 -8.03 16.29
N LEU A 92 4.16 -8.55 17.25
CA LEU A 92 4.22 -7.97 18.60
C LEU A 92 4.68 -6.49 18.54
N ILE A 93 5.71 -6.21 17.75
CA ILE A 93 6.19 -4.84 17.55
C ILE A 93 5.10 -4.01 16.85
N ALA A 94 4.52 -4.49 15.73
CA ALA A 94 3.50 -3.78 14.97
C ALA A 94 2.25 -3.52 15.81
N SER A 95 1.81 -4.48 16.64
CA SER A 95 0.65 -4.33 17.50
C SER A 95 0.83 -3.33 18.65
N ALA A 96 2.06 -3.00 19.00
CA ALA A 96 2.39 -1.99 20.01
C ALA A 96 2.42 -0.56 19.44
N LEU A 97 2.52 -0.40 18.12
CA LEU A 97 2.58 0.91 17.50
C LEU A 97 1.22 1.62 17.57
N ARG A 98 1.27 2.91 17.89
CA ARG A 98 0.08 3.79 17.93
C ARG A 98 0.41 5.09 17.23
N HIS A 99 -0.15 5.25 16.03
CA HIS A 99 -0.05 6.48 15.23
C HIS A 99 -1.27 6.55 14.30
N GLU A 100 -1.79 7.74 14.05
CA GLU A 100 -2.99 7.94 13.22
C GLU A 100 -2.84 7.39 11.80
N CYS A 101 -1.63 7.48 11.21
CA CYS A 101 -1.34 7.00 9.86
C CYS A 101 -0.79 5.57 9.81
N ILE A 102 -0.77 4.83 10.91
CA ILE A 102 -0.31 3.43 10.94
C ILE A 102 -1.49 2.51 11.19
N ILE A 103 -1.61 1.44 10.39
CA ILE A 103 -2.64 0.41 10.59
C ILE A 103 -2.48 -0.24 11.97
N ARG A 104 -3.60 -0.41 12.67
CA ARG A 104 -3.58 -1.06 13.98
C ARG A 104 -3.72 -2.57 13.83
N TYR A 105 -2.72 -3.30 14.31
CA TYR A 105 -2.77 -4.76 14.42
C TYR A 105 -3.23 -5.17 15.82
N GLN A 106 -3.95 -6.30 15.91
CA GLN A 106 -4.12 -7.01 17.18
C GLN A 106 -2.83 -7.75 17.54
N LYS A 107 -2.65 -8.01 18.83
CA LYS A 107 -1.41 -8.60 19.34
C LYS A 107 -1.26 -10.07 18.97
N ASP A 108 -2.39 -10.79 18.91
CA ASP A 108 -2.37 -12.23 18.78
C ASP A 108 -2.48 -12.65 17.32
N ILE A 109 -1.70 -13.67 16.95
CA ILE A 109 -1.80 -14.39 15.70
C ILE A 109 -2.75 -15.55 15.96
N ILE A 110 -3.80 -15.68 15.17
CA ILE A 110 -4.71 -16.81 15.26
C ILE A 110 -4.24 -17.88 14.28
N GLU A 111 -4.13 -19.11 14.77
CA GLU A 111 -3.92 -20.29 13.94
C GLU A 111 -5.29 -20.94 13.71
N GLN A 112 -5.64 -21.18 12.44
CA GLN A 112 -6.93 -21.72 12.01
C GLN A 112 -6.72 -22.73 10.89
N ASP A 113 -7.41 -23.87 10.99
CA ASP A 113 -7.44 -24.85 9.90
C ASP A 113 -8.28 -24.33 8.73
N ASP A 114 -7.75 -24.43 7.51
CA ASP A 114 -8.51 -24.17 6.30
C ASP A 114 -9.39 -25.38 5.92
N ILE A 115 -10.20 -25.22 4.87
CA ILE A 115 -11.13 -26.29 4.42
C ILE A 115 -10.43 -27.59 4.00
N GLU A 116 -9.12 -27.55 3.75
CA GLU A 116 -8.30 -28.72 3.43
C GLU A 116 -7.56 -29.27 4.66
N GLY A 117 -7.83 -28.75 5.85
CA GLY A 117 -7.20 -29.14 7.12
C GLY A 117 -5.76 -28.66 7.30
N HIS A 118 -5.34 -27.64 6.58
CA HIS A 118 -4.02 -27.03 6.78
C HIS A 118 -4.10 -25.86 7.75
N VAL A 119 -3.22 -25.85 8.73
CA VAL A 119 -3.10 -24.73 9.68
C VAL A 119 -2.67 -23.46 8.93
N ARG A 120 -3.41 -22.39 9.09
CA ARG A 120 -3.14 -21.04 8.52
C ARG A 120 -2.94 -20.04 9.62
N ARG A 121 -1.94 -19.18 9.46
CA ARG A 121 -1.70 -18.09 10.41
C ARG A 121 -2.40 -16.83 9.94
N CYS A 122 -3.21 -16.26 10.82
CA CYS A 122 -4.11 -15.15 10.54
C CYS A 122 -3.74 -13.94 11.39
N LEU A 123 -3.57 -12.79 10.73
CA LEU A 123 -3.27 -11.50 11.35
C LEU A 123 -4.52 -10.63 11.35
N ILE A 124 -4.95 -10.18 12.53
CA ILE A 124 -6.13 -9.34 12.69
C ILE A 124 -5.70 -7.89 12.72
N MET A 125 -6.37 -7.03 11.95
CA MET A 125 -6.10 -5.59 11.90
C MET A 125 -7.39 -4.77 11.75
N GLU A 126 -7.30 -3.47 12.01
CA GLU A 126 -8.43 -2.57 11.76
C GLU A 126 -8.86 -2.62 10.29
N PHE A 127 -10.15 -2.58 10.06
CA PHE A 127 -10.73 -2.47 8.72
C PHE A 127 -10.82 -1.00 8.31
N ILE A 128 -10.39 -0.69 7.10
CA ILE A 128 -10.53 0.63 6.48
C ILE A 128 -11.52 0.51 5.35
N ASP A 129 -12.71 1.12 5.52
CA ASP A 129 -13.73 1.16 4.47
C ASP A 129 -13.36 2.19 3.41
N GLY A 130 -12.75 1.70 2.33
CA GLY A 130 -12.28 2.53 1.23
C GLY A 130 -11.31 1.81 0.31
N ASN A 131 -10.37 2.54 -0.27
CA ASN A 131 -9.48 2.04 -1.31
C ASN A 131 -8.00 2.21 -0.93
N ASP A 132 -7.11 1.48 -1.60
CA ASP A 132 -5.68 1.78 -1.56
C ASP A 132 -5.29 2.86 -2.60
N LEU A 133 -4.03 3.29 -2.55
CA LEU A 133 -3.55 4.36 -3.43
C LEU A 133 -3.55 3.97 -4.92
N ARG A 134 -3.55 2.66 -5.26
CA ARG A 134 -3.64 2.20 -6.66
C ARG A 134 -4.91 2.69 -7.32
N TYR A 135 -6.03 2.66 -6.60
CA TYR A 135 -7.31 3.20 -7.07
C TYR A 135 -7.18 4.68 -7.46
N TYR A 136 -6.65 5.51 -6.57
CA TYR A 136 -6.54 6.96 -6.82
C TYR A 136 -5.55 7.30 -7.94
N ILE A 137 -4.48 6.50 -8.10
CA ILE A 137 -3.55 6.63 -9.23
C ILE A 137 -4.24 6.29 -10.56
N LYS A 138 -5.04 5.22 -10.58
CA LYS A 138 -5.76 4.74 -11.77
C LYS A 138 -6.86 5.72 -12.17
N GLU A 139 -7.72 6.08 -11.24
CA GLU A 139 -8.92 6.90 -11.48
C GLU A 139 -8.62 8.40 -11.66
N ARG A 140 -7.45 8.87 -11.16
CA ARG A 140 -7.02 10.29 -11.25
C ARG A 140 -8.03 11.29 -10.70
N VAL A 141 -8.74 10.92 -9.66
CA VAL A 141 -9.82 11.73 -9.06
C VAL A 141 -9.34 12.77 -8.04
N LEU A 142 -8.04 12.83 -7.75
CA LEU A 142 -7.48 13.72 -6.74
C LEU A 142 -6.94 15.01 -7.36
N THR A 143 -7.23 16.13 -6.72
CA THR A 143 -6.57 17.41 -7.01
C THR A 143 -5.13 17.40 -6.51
N ILE A 144 -4.28 18.29 -7.04
CA ILE A 144 -2.88 18.43 -6.56
C ILE A 144 -2.83 18.73 -5.05
N GLN A 145 -3.75 19.55 -4.54
CA GLN A 145 -3.79 19.86 -3.11
C GLN A 145 -4.11 18.62 -2.26
N GLN A 146 -5.06 17.80 -2.70
CA GLN A 146 -5.36 16.52 -2.03
C GLN A 146 -4.18 15.55 -2.08
N MET A 147 -3.48 15.45 -3.22
CA MET A 147 -2.27 14.64 -3.34
C MET A 147 -1.17 15.09 -2.38
N ILE A 148 -0.97 16.40 -2.21
CA ILE A 148 0.00 16.96 -1.28
C ILE A 148 -0.41 16.68 0.17
N ASN A 149 -1.68 16.84 0.53
CA ASN A 149 -2.18 16.53 1.86
C ASN A 149 -1.99 15.05 2.20
N ILE A 150 -2.30 14.15 1.26
CA ILE A 150 -2.05 12.72 1.39
C ILE A 150 -0.56 12.45 1.60
N TRP A 151 0.29 13.08 0.78
CA TRP A 151 1.75 12.95 0.89
C TRP A 151 2.24 13.35 2.29
N THR A 152 1.81 14.52 2.77
CA THR A 152 2.16 15.01 4.11
C THR A 152 1.80 13.99 5.20
N ARG A 153 0.58 13.45 5.17
CA ARG A 153 0.12 12.46 6.15
C ARG A 153 0.92 11.16 6.08
N LEU A 154 1.23 10.68 4.88
CA LEU A 154 2.08 9.49 4.69
C LEU A 154 3.51 9.74 5.16
N CYS A 155 4.04 10.96 4.98
CA CYS A 155 5.33 11.34 5.58
C CYS A 155 5.31 11.20 7.10
N HIS A 156 4.29 11.69 7.79
CA HIS A 156 4.18 11.55 9.25
C HIS A 156 4.18 10.08 9.69
N GLY A 157 3.45 9.21 8.97
CA GLY A 157 3.43 7.77 9.25
C GLY A 157 4.78 7.08 9.03
N LEU A 158 5.46 7.39 7.91
CA LEU A 158 6.78 6.82 7.60
C LEU A 158 7.85 7.35 8.59
N ASP A 159 7.82 8.64 8.92
CA ASP A 159 8.74 9.25 9.89
C ASP A 159 8.59 8.58 11.27
N PHE A 160 7.35 8.35 11.72
CA PHE A 160 7.09 7.63 12.96
C PHE A 160 7.70 6.22 12.96
N LEU A 161 7.58 5.46 11.86
CA LEU A 161 8.23 4.15 11.74
C LEU A 161 9.75 4.26 11.82
N HIS A 162 10.33 5.21 11.09
CA HIS A 162 11.78 5.42 11.05
C HIS A 162 12.35 5.85 12.41
N GLN A 163 11.65 6.71 13.17
CA GLN A 163 12.02 7.06 14.55
C GLN A 163 12.02 5.86 15.49
N LYS A 164 11.16 4.84 15.23
CA LYS A 164 11.15 3.55 15.92
C LYS A 164 12.17 2.54 15.34
N GLN A 165 13.06 3.01 14.44
CA GLN A 165 14.05 2.16 13.75
C GLN A 165 13.42 1.03 12.92
N ILE A 166 12.17 1.24 12.46
CA ILE A 166 11.45 0.33 11.59
C ILE A 166 11.54 0.86 10.16
N VAL A 167 12.24 0.13 9.30
CA VAL A 167 12.25 0.36 7.86
C VAL A 167 11.12 -0.46 7.23
N HIS A 168 10.26 0.18 6.45
CA HIS A 168 9.08 -0.47 5.86
C HIS A 168 9.47 -1.54 4.83
N ARG A 169 10.40 -1.22 3.92
CA ARG A 169 10.99 -2.10 2.87
C ARG A 169 10.06 -2.52 1.74
N ASP A 170 8.77 -2.28 1.88
CA ASP A 170 7.75 -2.59 0.86
C ASP A 170 6.80 -1.39 0.67
N VAL A 171 7.38 -0.20 0.44
CA VAL A 171 6.61 1.02 0.16
C VAL A 171 6.07 0.94 -1.26
N THR A 172 4.78 0.60 -1.36
CA THR A 172 4.02 0.47 -2.62
C THR A 172 2.65 1.10 -2.47
N PRO A 173 1.97 1.49 -3.56
CA PRO A 173 0.63 2.08 -3.48
C PRO A 173 -0.40 1.18 -2.80
N GLY A 174 -0.27 -0.14 -2.91
CA GLY A 174 -1.18 -1.10 -2.28
C GLY A 174 -1.10 -1.16 -0.75
N ASN A 175 -0.01 -0.64 -0.16
CA ASN A 175 0.22 -0.59 1.29
C ASN A 175 -0.19 0.74 1.92
N PHE A 176 -0.85 1.63 1.16
CA PHE A 176 -1.41 2.89 1.61
C PHE A 176 -2.92 2.88 1.45
N LEU A 177 -3.65 2.77 2.57
CA LEU A 177 -5.10 2.63 2.62
C LEU A 177 -5.76 3.95 2.98
N PHE A 178 -6.93 4.20 2.39
CA PHE A 178 -7.69 5.44 2.57
C PHE A 178 -9.15 5.11 2.81
N SER A 179 -9.79 5.79 3.78
CA SER A 179 -11.25 5.77 3.88
C SER A 179 -11.88 6.48 2.66
N ARG A 180 -13.15 6.17 2.37
CA ARG A 180 -13.87 6.76 1.22
C ARG A 180 -13.89 8.28 1.23
N ASP A 181 -13.97 8.89 2.41
CA ASP A 181 -13.96 10.33 2.65
C ASP A 181 -12.55 10.94 2.75
N LEU A 182 -11.49 10.14 2.59
CA LEU A 182 -10.08 10.51 2.74
C LEU A 182 -9.70 11.03 4.14
N THR A 183 -10.57 10.91 5.14
CA THR A 183 -10.27 11.34 6.51
C THR A 183 -9.28 10.43 7.20
N LYS A 184 -9.25 9.13 6.86
CA LYS A 184 -8.28 8.16 7.36
C LYS A 184 -7.26 7.83 6.28
N VAL A 185 -5.98 7.89 6.64
CA VAL A 185 -4.84 7.45 5.82
C VAL A 185 -4.03 6.47 6.65
N LYS A 186 -3.78 5.27 6.15
CA LYS A 186 -3.11 4.20 6.89
C LYS A 186 -2.01 3.55 6.08
N ILE A 187 -0.86 3.35 6.70
CA ILE A 187 0.26 2.56 6.18
C ILE A 187 0.16 1.17 6.79
N CYS A 188 0.18 0.14 5.96
CA CYS A 188 0.10 -1.25 6.37
C CYS A 188 1.28 -2.08 5.84
N ASP A 189 1.41 -3.33 6.30
CA ASP A 189 2.39 -4.33 5.84
C ASP A 189 3.88 -3.93 6.00
N PHE A 190 4.18 -3.05 6.96
CA PHE A 190 5.54 -2.62 7.27
C PHE A 190 6.31 -3.67 8.10
N GLY A 191 7.60 -3.84 7.81
CA GLY A 191 8.51 -4.68 8.60
C GLY A 191 8.29 -6.18 8.52
N LEU A 192 7.13 -6.66 8.03
CA LEU A 192 6.78 -8.09 7.93
C LEU A 192 7.66 -8.86 6.92
N SER A 193 8.47 -8.14 6.16
CA SER A 193 9.29 -8.68 5.08
C SER A 193 10.78 -8.84 5.41
N LYS A 194 11.20 -8.74 6.69
CA LYS A 194 12.63 -8.84 7.08
C LYS A 194 13.31 -10.16 6.70
N SER A 195 12.57 -11.24 6.53
CA SER A 195 13.11 -12.56 6.17
C SER A 195 13.33 -12.77 4.67
N SER A 196 13.28 -11.78 3.85
CA SER A 196 12.88 -11.84 2.46
C SER A 196 13.97 -11.83 1.40
N ALA A 197 14.97 -12.70 1.51
CA ALA A 197 15.64 -13.18 0.28
C ALA A 197 14.64 -13.98 -0.61
N SER A 198 13.59 -14.54 -0.02
CA SER A 198 12.57 -15.37 -0.69
C SER A 198 11.52 -14.57 -1.47
N TRP A 199 11.04 -13.41 -0.96
CA TRP A 199 9.97 -12.65 -1.61
C TRP A 199 10.39 -12.08 -2.98
N ARG A 200 11.63 -11.56 -3.08
CA ARG A 200 12.16 -11.03 -4.36
C ARG A 200 12.28 -12.13 -5.42
N THR A 201 12.77 -13.31 -5.02
CA THR A 201 12.90 -14.45 -5.92
C THR A 201 11.53 -14.95 -6.36
N ARG A 202 10.56 -14.99 -5.44
CA ARG A 202 9.18 -15.34 -5.74
C ARG A 202 8.52 -14.30 -6.63
N TRP A 203 8.60 -13.01 -6.31
CA TRP A 203 8.03 -11.91 -7.08
C TRP A 203 8.54 -11.91 -8.54
N ILE A 204 9.84 -12.18 -8.75
CA ILE A 204 10.42 -12.33 -10.09
C ILE A 204 9.93 -13.61 -10.77
N ARG A 205 9.74 -14.72 -10.03
CA ARG A 205 9.32 -16.01 -10.59
C ARG A 205 7.84 -16.06 -10.95
N GLU A 206 6.98 -15.42 -10.18
CA GLU A 206 5.52 -15.41 -10.37
C GLU A 206 5.06 -14.37 -11.41
N GLY A 207 5.99 -13.81 -12.21
CA GLY A 207 5.67 -12.88 -13.29
C GLY A 207 5.03 -11.59 -12.78
N GLY A 208 5.41 -11.16 -11.56
CA GLY A 208 4.80 -10.08 -10.78
C GLY A 208 4.33 -8.91 -11.64
N GLY A 209 3.03 -8.81 -11.85
CA GLY A 209 2.38 -7.78 -12.65
C GLY A 209 2.49 -6.36 -12.06
N THR A 210 3.11 -6.23 -10.88
CA THR A 210 3.30 -4.97 -10.19
C THR A 210 4.63 -4.36 -10.57
N ARG A 211 4.61 -3.09 -10.97
CA ARG A 211 5.81 -2.32 -11.28
C ARG A 211 6.72 -2.24 -10.05
N PRO A 212 8.04 -2.38 -10.20
CA PRO A 212 8.95 -2.37 -9.05
C PRO A 212 9.07 -0.98 -8.44
N TYR A 213 8.83 -0.88 -7.14
CA TYR A 213 9.05 0.32 -6.33
C TYR A 213 10.37 0.26 -5.54
N MET A 214 11.20 -0.73 -5.81
CA MET A 214 12.43 -0.98 -5.08
C MET A 214 13.49 0.09 -5.31
N SER A 215 14.18 0.45 -4.24
CA SER A 215 15.37 1.28 -4.34
C SER A 215 16.53 0.55 -5.05
N PRO A 216 17.50 1.29 -5.66
CA PRO A 216 18.66 0.69 -6.30
C PRO A 216 19.44 -0.27 -5.38
N GLU A 217 19.59 0.06 -4.10
CA GLU A 217 20.27 -0.77 -3.10
C GLU A 217 19.45 -2.01 -2.72
N GLN A 218 18.12 -1.92 -2.69
CA GLN A 218 17.27 -3.11 -2.52
C GLN A 218 17.47 -4.10 -3.67
N ILE A 219 17.55 -3.59 -4.89
CA ILE A 219 17.79 -4.41 -6.09
C ILE A 219 19.20 -5.00 -6.07
N ALA A 220 20.22 -4.23 -5.62
CA ALA A 220 21.63 -4.65 -5.64
C ALA A 220 21.97 -5.62 -4.51
N ASN A 221 21.60 -5.30 -3.27
CA ASN A 221 22.11 -5.94 -2.06
C ASN A 221 21.21 -7.06 -1.51
N LYS A 222 20.21 -7.49 -2.28
CA LYS A 222 19.27 -8.55 -1.86
C LYS A 222 18.65 -8.29 -0.46
N GLY A 223 18.41 -7.02 -0.12
CA GLY A 223 17.79 -6.62 1.14
C GLY A 223 18.73 -6.53 2.36
N LYS A 224 20.04 -6.64 2.19
CA LYS A 224 21.02 -6.42 3.28
C LYS A 224 21.41 -4.94 3.38
N GLY A 225 21.60 -4.46 4.61
CA GLY A 225 22.08 -3.09 4.87
C GLY A 225 21.11 -1.98 4.41
N LEU A 226 19.81 -2.24 4.45
CA LEU A 226 18.79 -1.24 4.10
C LEU A 226 18.48 -0.35 5.30
N ASP A 227 18.38 0.96 5.04
CA ASP A 227 17.95 1.97 6.00
C ASP A 227 16.72 2.75 5.50
N ALA A 228 16.29 3.75 6.26
CA ALA A 228 15.16 4.62 5.96
C ALA A 228 15.22 5.27 4.56
N ARG A 229 16.41 5.52 4.02
CA ARG A 229 16.59 6.14 2.70
C ARG A 229 16.15 5.23 1.56
N SER A 230 16.04 3.92 1.79
CA SER A 230 15.43 2.99 0.84
C SER A 230 13.93 3.21 0.72
N ASP A 231 13.24 3.42 1.85
CA ASP A 231 11.82 3.77 1.85
C ASP A 231 11.57 5.13 1.20
N ILE A 232 12.45 6.11 1.43
CA ILE A 232 12.37 7.44 0.80
C ILE A 232 12.41 7.34 -0.73
N PHE A 233 13.27 6.48 -1.28
CA PHE A 233 13.32 6.26 -2.73
C PHE A 233 12.03 5.61 -3.24
N SER A 234 11.57 4.55 -2.60
CA SER A 234 10.34 3.84 -2.97
C SER A 234 9.12 4.75 -2.85
N PHE A 235 9.06 5.56 -1.80
CA PHE A 235 8.04 6.58 -1.61
C PHE A 235 8.08 7.66 -2.70
N GLY A 236 9.29 8.07 -3.11
CA GLY A 236 9.48 8.96 -4.26
C GLY A 236 8.89 8.40 -5.56
N ILE A 237 9.00 7.08 -5.82
CA ILE A 237 8.36 6.42 -6.96
C ILE A 237 6.83 6.49 -6.83
N VAL A 238 6.28 6.17 -5.65
CA VAL A 238 4.84 6.18 -5.39
C VAL A 238 4.27 7.59 -5.60
N MET A 239 4.94 8.61 -5.06
CA MET A 239 4.49 10.01 -5.21
C MET A 239 4.64 10.49 -6.66
N TYR A 240 5.70 10.07 -7.36
CA TYR A 240 5.82 10.33 -8.79
C TYR A 240 4.62 9.77 -9.55
N GLU A 241 4.26 8.52 -9.29
CA GLU A 241 3.15 7.84 -9.98
C GLU A 241 1.81 8.50 -9.67
N LEU A 242 1.57 8.91 -8.43
CA LEU A 242 0.38 9.65 -8.04
C LEU A 242 0.26 10.99 -8.79
N LEU A 243 1.36 11.75 -8.89
CA LEU A 243 1.39 13.07 -9.51
C LEU A 243 1.34 13.01 -11.05
N ALA A 244 2.11 12.10 -11.64
CA ALA A 244 2.26 11.97 -13.09
C ALA A 244 1.22 11.02 -13.73
N GLY A 245 0.53 10.18 -12.92
CA GLY A 245 -0.35 9.11 -13.36
C GLY A 245 0.39 7.97 -14.07
N ARG A 246 1.70 7.87 -13.89
CA ARG A 246 2.55 6.85 -14.50
C ARG A 246 3.84 6.64 -13.72
N HIS A 247 4.39 5.43 -13.78
CA HIS A 247 5.65 5.10 -13.15
C HIS A 247 6.83 5.91 -13.77
N PRO A 248 7.86 6.33 -12.99
CA PRO A 248 8.99 7.12 -13.50
C PRO A 248 9.88 6.39 -14.50
N CYS A 249 9.82 5.06 -14.53
CA CYS A 249 10.49 4.22 -15.51
C CYS A 249 9.50 3.64 -16.52
N GLU A 250 9.93 3.54 -17.77
CA GLU A 250 9.18 2.95 -18.87
C GLU A 250 9.85 1.64 -19.27
N GLY A 251 9.17 0.51 -19.13
CA GLY A 251 9.71 -0.79 -19.49
C GLY A 251 8.60 -1.77 -19.84
N LYS A 252 8.93 -2.75 -20.69
CA LYS A 252 8.01 -3.81 -21.11
C LYS A 252 7.75 -4.79 -19.97
N ASP A 253 8.72 -4.96 -19.10
CA ASP A 253 8.66 -5.87 -17.96
C ASP A 253 9.39 -5.31 -16.72
N ALA A 254 9.23 -6.01 -15.62
CA ALA A 254 9.83 -5.65 -14.35
C ALA A 254 11.37 -5.64 -14.37
N LYS A 255 12.00 -6.50 -15.18
CA LYS A 255 13.48 -6.58 -15.29
C LYS A 255 14.02 -5.32 -15.94
N GLU A 256 13.33 -4.85 -16.98
CA GLU A 256 13.72 -3.61 -17.66
C GLU A 256 13.55 -2.40 -16.74
N ILE A 257 12.44 -2.30 -16.02
CA ILE A 257 12.21 -1.24 -15.03
C ILE A 257 13.30 -1.26 -13.94
N MET A 258 13.62 -2.44 -13.36
CA MET A 258 14.68 -2.57 -12.37
C MET A 258 16.06 -2.16 -12.93
N ARG A 259 16.34 -2.47 -14.20
CA ARG A 259 17.55 -2.02 -14.88
C ARG A 259 17.62 -0.50 -14.96
N GLN A 260 16.51 0.16 -15.32
CA GLN A 260 16.41 1.63 -15.38
C GLN A 260 16.54 2.27 -13.98
N LEU A 261 15.92 1.72 -12.97
CA LEU A 261 16.02 2.20 -11.58
C LEU A 261 17.49 2.21 -11.10
N ARG A 262 18.29 1.23 -11.51
CA ARG A 262 19.74 1.14 -11.17
C ARG A 262 20.63 1.97 -12.08
N SER A 263 20.21 2.25 -13.30
CA SER A 263 21.06 2.85 -14.34
C SER A 263 21.33 4.33 -14.09
N LYS A 264 22.61 4.71 -13.90
CA LYS A 264 23.01 6.12 -13.80
C LYS A 264 22.77 6.90 -15.11
N LYS A 265 22.67 6.20 -16.24
CA LYS A 265 22.39 6.82 -17.55
C LYS A 265 20.93 7.19 -17.73
N TYR A 266 20.00 6.44 -17.11
CA TYR A 266 18.56 6.75 -17.20
C TYR A 266 18.24 7.98 -16.36
N LYS A 267 17.63 9.00 -16.98
CA LYS A 267 17.23 10.24 -16.33
C LYS A 267 15.71 10.22 -16.08
N PHE A 268 15.31 10.38 -14.83
CA PHE A 268 13.90 10.57 -14.50
C PHE A 268 13.45 11.93 -15.05
N LYS A 269 12.35 11.94 -15.81
CA LYS A 269 11.68 13.16 -16.21
C LYS A 269 10.88 13.71 -15.02
N PRO A 270 10.68 15.02 -14.88
CA PRO A 270 9.85 15.56 -13.80
C PRO A 270 8.38 15.15 -13.97
N PRO A 271 7.60 14.97 -12.88
CA PRO A 271 6.16 14.71 -12.95
C PRO A 271 5.38 15.75 -13.77
N SER A 272 5.77 17.03 -13.69
CA SER A 272 5.17 18.13 -14.47
C SER A 272 5.24 17.95 -15.99
N LYS A 273 6.16 17.11 -16.47
CA LYS A 273 6.23 16.75 -17.90
C LYS A 273 4.97 16.00 -18.37
N TYR A 274 4.30 15.30 -17.46
CA TYR A 274 3.12 14.48 -17.75
C TYR A 274 1.83 15.04 -17.14
N ASN A 275 1.95 15.94 -16.17
CA ASN A 275 0.85 16.63 -15.53
C ASN A 275 1.28 18.08 -15.25
N SER A 276 0.87 18.99 -16.14
CA SER A 276 1.23 20.42 -16.07
C SER A 276 0.71 21.14 -14.83
N ALA A 277 -0.25 20.55 -14.10
CA ALA A 277 -0.72 21.08 -12.83
C ALA A 277 0.29 20.88 -11.68
N VAL A 278 1.31 20.03 -11.86
CA VAL A 278 2.35 19.78 -10.85
C VAL A 278 3.36 20.92 -10.86
N PRO A 279 3.52 21.64 -9.73
CA PRO A 279 4.50 22.73 -9.63
C PRO A 279 5.95 22.24 -9.68
N SER A 280 6.84 23.09 -10.21
CA SER A 280 8.26 22.76 -10.34
C SER A 280 8.96 22.51 -8.99
N GLN A 281 8.45 23.12 -7.91
CA GLN A 281 8.92 22.85 -6.55
C GLN A 281 8.67 21.39 -6.15
N ILE A 282 7.50 20.87 -6.46
CA ILE A 282 7.13 19.48 -6.20
C ILE A 282 7.98 18.52 -7.05
N ASP A 283 8.26 18.86 -8.30
CA ASP A 283 9.21 18.10 -9.12
C ASP A 283 10.57 17.94 -8.43
N ARG A 284 11.09 19.03 -7.85
CA ARG A 284 12.39 19.01 -7.14
C ARG A 284 12.36 18.05 -5.94
N VAL A 285 11.27 18.06 -5.17
CA VAL A 285 11.12 17.16 -4.01
C VAL A 285 11.14 15.70 -4.47
N VAL A 286 10.31 15.36 -5.46
CA VAL A 286 10.24 13.99 -6.01
C VAL A 286 11.58 13.56 -6.59
N LEU A 287 12.21 14.39 -7.41
CA LEU A 287 13.47 14.04 -8.08
C LEU A 287 14.65 13.94 -7.10
N LYS A 288 14.63 14.69 -5.97
CA LYS A 288 15.62 14.53 -4.89
C LYS A 288 15.45 13.18 -4.19
N ALA A 289 14.21 12.77 -3.88
CA ALA A 289 13.93 11.45 -3.33
C ALA A 289 14.40 10.30 -4.27
N LEU A 290 14.28 10.48 -5.57
CA LEU A 290 14.69 9.52 -6.60
C LEU A 290 16.20 9.51 -6.93
N ARG A 291 17.04 10.21 -6.18
CA ARG A 291 18.50 10.13 -6.37
C ARG A 291 18.98 8.71 -6.10
N ARG A 292 19.76 8.14 -7.04
CA ARG A 292 20.22 6.74 -6.94
C ARG A 292 21.24 6.52 -5.83
N ASN A 293 22.13 7.50 -5.62
CA ASN A 293 23.00 7.51 -4.44
C ASN A 293 22.17 7.94 -3.21
N ALA A 294 22.06 7.06 -2.21
CA ALA A 294 21.33 7.31 -0.98
C ALA A 294 21.81 8.56 -0.24
N ASP A 295 23.13 8.85 -0.26
CA ASP A 295 23.71 10.05 0.40
C ASP A 295 23.30 11.37 -0.28
N ARG A 296 22.75 11.31 -1.49
CA ARG A 296 22.24 12.48 -2.23
C ARG A 296 20.73 12.61 -2.19
N ARG A 297 20.02 11.71 -1.50
CA ARG A 297 18.60 11.80 -1.21
C ARG A 297 18.35 12.65 0.02
N TYR A 298 17.11 12.74 0.43
CA TYR A 298 16.76 13.11 1.79
C TYR A 298 17.35 12.10 2.77
N GLN A 299 17.90 12.59 3.87
CA GLN A 299 18.47 11.70 4.89
C GLN A 299 17.42 11.26 5.91
N SER A 300 16.28 11.93 5.96
CA SER A 300 15.09 11.57 6.74
C SER A 300 13.80 11.96 6.00
N ILE A 301 12.68 11.37 6.41
CA ILE A 301 11.35 11.82 5.96
C ILE A 301 11.05 13.23 6.46
N THR A 302 11.53 13.58 7.67
CA THR A 302 11.42 14.96 8.21
C THR A 302 12.04 15.99 7.28
N GLU A 303 13.25 15.71 6.73
CA GLU A 303 13.90 16.61 5.74
C GLU A 303 13.04 16.75 4.46
N MET A 304 12.44 15.65 3.98
CA MET A 304 11.55 15.67 2.82
C MET A 304 10.28 16.47 3.11
N LEU A 305 9.71 16.30 4.30
CA LEU A 305 8.50 17.01 4.74
C LEU A 305 8.75 18.53 4.82
N LEU A 306 9.90 18.96 5.33
CA LEU A 306 10.26 20.38 5.38
C LEU A 306 10.30 21.02 3.98
N ASP A 307 10.88 20.34 3.00
CA ASP A 307 10.88 20.84 1.62
C ASP A 307 9.48 20.89 1.01
N LEU A 308 8.60 19.95 1.38
CA LEU A 308 7.19 19.94 0.96
C LEU A 308 6.39 21.07 1.62
N THR A 309 6.61 21.33 2.93
CA THR A 309 5.91 22.38 3.69
C THR A 309 6.27 23.77 3.17
N ARG A 310 7.54 24.03 2.86
CA ARG A 310 7.99 25.29 2.25
C ARG A 310 7.23 25.62 0.96
N TYR A 311 6.83 24.61 0.19
CA TYR A 311 5.99 24.83 -0.97
C TYR A 311 4.56 25.25 -0.59
N THR A 312 3.96 24.63 0.44
CA THR A 312 2.59 24.98 0.87
C THR A 312 2.50 26.38 1.48
N GLU A 313 3.49 26.77 2.27
CA GLU A 313 3.56 28.09 2.91
C GLU A 313 3.79 29.24 1.90
N SER A 314 4.51 29.00 0.82
CA SER A 314 4.75 30.02 -0.21
C SER A 314 3.51 30.38 -1.05
N ARG A 315 2.36 29.76 -0.78
CA ARG A 315 1.08 29.98 -1.48
C ARG A 315 -0.02 30.60 -0.62
N ILE A 316 0.27 30.84 0.66
CA ILE A 316 -0.57 31.63 1.56
C ILE A 316 -0.11 33.08 1.54
#